data_90c9f8e2ec91d8f3bd28494c96db631a
#
_entry.id   90c9f8e2ec91d8f3bd28494c96db631a
#
_cell.length_a   1.000
_cell.length_b   1.000
_cell.length_c   1.000
_cell.angle_alpha   90.00
_cell.angle_beta   90.00
_cell.angle_gamma   90.00
#
_symmetry.space_group_name_H-M   'P 1'
#
loop_
_entity.id
_entity.type
_entity.pdbx_description
1 polymer ?
#
loop_
_entity_poly.entity_id
_entity_poly.type
_entity_poly.pdbx_seq_one_letter_code
_entity_poly.pdbx_strand_id
1 'polypeptide(L)'
;YYRLRQPALPVLLEKLQEENVIVPVDVDTLGPAWLHTDLLPLLEQNIAGKVTATHSAVLSPFDPVVWDRKRAEQLFNFSYRLECYTPAAKRQFGYFVLPLLHRGRLVGRRDAKMHRKEGVLEVIALYLESDVKPAQALEKGLSGAIADFARWQGAQRVNFGHLPDGMFAQIRHGLEIAPV
;
A
#
# COMPACT_ATOMS: atom_id res chain seq x y z
N TYR A 1 -1.23 15.78 5.61
CA TYR A 1 -1.56 16.23 4.26
C TYR A 1 -1.93 17.71 4.19
N TYR A 2 -0.98 18.54 4.57
CA TYR A 2 -1.14 19.98 4.48
C TYR A 2 -0.91 20.40 3.04
N ARG A 3 -1.94 20.88 2.35
CA ARG A 3 -1.78 21.53 1.06
C ARG A 3 -1.23 22.93 1.30
N LEU A 4 0.08 23.04 1.31
CA LEU A 4 0.75 24.34 1.35
C LEU A 4 0.41 25.12 0.07
N ARG A 5 0.19 26.41 0.18
CA ARG A 5 0.01 27.27 -0.98
C ARG A 5 1.31 27.30 -1.80
N GLN A 6 1.22 27.05 -3.09
CA GLN A 6 2.36 26.98 -3.99
C GLN A 6 3.36 28.16 -3.87
N PRO A 7 2.91 29.43 -3.71
CA PRO A 7 3.84 30.56 -3.59
C PRO A 7 4.72 30.54 -2.33
N ALA A 8 4.27 29.89 -1.26
CA ALA A 8 5.03 29.80 0.01
C ALA A 8 5.99 28.61 0.06
N LEU A 9 5.83 27.64 -0.81
CA LEU A 9 6.58 26.39 -0.77
C LEU A 9 8.09 26.58 -1.01
N PRO A 10 8.55 27.32 -2.05
CA PRO A 10 9.97 27.52 -2.29
C PRO A 10 10.68 28.15 -1.10
N VAL A 11 10.14 29.22 -0.52
CA VAL A 11 10.70 29.92 0.62
C VAL A 11 10.80 29.02 1.85
N LEU A 12 9.76 28.16 2.06
CA LEU A 12 9.78 27.21 3.17
C LEU A 12 10.84 26.12 2.95
N LEU A 13 10.99 25.62 1.73
CA LEU A 13 12.01 24.60 1.42
C LEU A 13 13.43 25.16 1.58
N GLU A 14 13.68 26.39 1.12
CA GLU A 14 14.96 27.08 1.34
C GLU A 14 15.28 27.20 2.83
N LYS A 15 14.32 27.68 3.63
CA LYS A 15 14.48 27.79 5.09
C LYS A 15 14.78 26.43 5.74
N LEU A 16 14.03 25.39 5.39
CA LEU A 16 14.24 24.05 5.95
C LEU A 16 15.59 23.46 5.54
N GLN A 17 16.10 23.81 4.36
CA GLN A 17 17.44 23.43 3.92
C GLN A 17 18.53 24.19 4.69
N GLU A 18 18.37 25.50 4.88
CA GLU A 18 19.29 26.33 5.70
C GLU A 18 19.36 25.81 7.14
N GLU A 19 18.23 25.39 7.71
CA GLU A 19 18.13 24.79 9.04
C GLU A 19 18.61 23.32 9.09
N ASN A 20 19.10 22.75 7.98
CA ASN A 20 19.50 21.34 7.86
C ASN A 20 18.41 20.31 8.23
N VAL A 21 17.14 20.66 8.08
CA VAL A 21 16.01 19.75 8.30
C VAL A 21 15.79 18.86 7.09
N ILE A 22 16.03 19.39 5.88
CA ILE A 22 15.93 18.64 4.62
C ILE A 22 17.19 18.84 3.77
N VAL A 23 17.47 17.85 2.94
CA VAL A 23 18.52 17.93 1.90
C VAL A 23 17.94 17.64 0.53
N PRO A 24 18.45 18.32 -0.53
CA PRO A 24 18.05 18.00 -1.90
C PRO A 24 18.60 16.62 -2.29
N VAL A 25 17.79 15.85 -2.98
CA VAL A 25 18.17 14.55 -3.55
C VAL A 25 17.62 14.47 -4.97
N ASP A 26 18.26 13.67 -5.81
CA ASP A 26 17.72 13.30 -7.11
C ASP A 26 17.24 11.86 -7.09
N VAL A 27 15.99 11.65 -7.49
CA VAL A 27 15.35 10.33 -7.50
C VAL A 27 15.16 9.92 -8.96
N ASP A 28 15.75 8.80 -9.34
CA ASP A 28 15.91 8.33 -10.71
C ASP A 28 14.64 8.49 -11.58
N THR A 29 13.50 8.06 -11.13
CA THR A 29 12.26 8.15 -11.92
C THR A 29 11.38 9.36 -11.62
N LEU A 30 11.70 10.12 -10.57
CA LEU A 30 10.91 11.25 -10.07
C LEU A 30 11.59 12.60 -10.35
N GLY A 31 12.93 12.64 -10.44
CA GLY A 31 13.75 13.84 -10.51
C GLY A 31 13.99 14.48 -9.14
N PRO A 32 14.21 15.82 -9.10
CA PRO A 32 14.53 16.53 -7.87
C PRO A 32 13.48 16.35 -6.77
N ALA A 33 13.95 16.01 -5.58
CA ALA A 33 13.13 15.78 -4.39
C ALA A 33 13.85 16.26 -3.13
N TRP A 34 13.18 16.12 -1.97
CA TRP A 34 13.72 16.49 -0.68
C TRP A 34 13.65 15.30 0.26
N LEU A 35 14.74 15.06 0.98
CA LEU A 35 14.83 14.03 2.01
C LEU A 35 15.00 14.70 3.38
N HIS A 36 14.27 14.24 4.39
CA HIS A 36 14.49 14.66 5.77
C HIS A 36 15.83 14.13 6.26
N THR A 37 16.63 14.96 6.92
CA THR A 37 18.01 14.61 7.35
C THR A 37 18.08 13.41 8.27
N ASP A 38 17.06 13.19 9.12
CA ASP A 38 16.97 11.99 9.98
C ASP A 38 16.94 10.67 9.19
N LEU A 39 16.59 10.72 7.91
CA LEU A 39 16.56 9.53 7.05
C LEU A 39 17.88 9.25 6.34
N LEU A 40 18.87 10.14 6.42
CA LEU A 40 20.18 9.94 5.79
C LEU A 40 20.87 8.65 6.25
N PRO A 41 20.92 8.31 7.56
CA PRO A 41 21.52 7.05 7.99
C PRO A 41 20.81 5.81 7.44
N LEU A 42 19.49 5.89 7.25
CA LEU A 42 18.71 4.80 6.65
C LEU A 42 18.99 4.70 5.15
N LEU A 43 19.11 5.83 4.45
CA LEU A 43 19.48 5.87 3.04
C LEU A 43 20.87 5.25 2.82
N GLU A 44 21.86 5.60 3.63
CA GLU A 44 23.23 5.02 3.58
C GLU A 44 23.20 3.51 3.79
N GLN A 45 22.44 3.02 4.78
CA GLN A 45 22.26 1.59 5.02
C GLN A 45 21.61 0.90 3.84
N ASN A 46 20.63 1.54 3.21
CA ASN A 46 19.93 1.00 2.03
C ASN A 46 20.89 0.92 0.83
N ILE A 47 21.66 1.97 0.56
CA ILE A 47 22.69 1.98 -0.50
C ILE A 47 23.73 0.89 -0.25
N ALA A 48 24.11 0.65 1.00
CA ALA A 48 25.03 -0.40 1.40
C ALA A 48 24.41 -1.82 1.37
N GLY A 49 23.15 -1.97 0.94
CA GLY A 49 22.44 -3.26 0.89
C GLY A 49 22.13 -3.87 2.26
N LYS A 50 22.18 -3.08 3.34
CA LYS A 50 21.95 -3.54 4.72
C LYS A 50 20.48 -3.48 5.16
N VAL A 51 19.62 -2.86 4.35
CA VAL A 51 18.18 -2.75 4.63
C VAL A 51 17.42 -3.74 3.78
N THR A 52 16.57 -4.53 4.42
CA THR A 52 15.66 -5.46 3.73
C THR A 52 14.23 -5.12 4.07
N ALA A 53 13.41 -4.85 3.07
CA ALA A 53 11.99 -4.64 3.27
C ALA A 53 11.30 -5.98 3.59
N THR A 54 10.67 -6.05 4.77
CA THR A 54 9.99 -7.28 5.24
C THR A 54 8.49 -7.10 5.41
N HIS A 55 8.03 -5.85 5.48
CA HIS A 55 6.65 -5.51 5.83
C HIS A 55 5.67 -5.82 4.71
N SER A 56 4.48 -6.29 5.09
CA SER A 56 3.31 -6.44 4.21
C SER A 56 2.12 -5.76 4.86
N ALA A 57 1.34 -5.01 4.08
CA ALA A 57 0.20 -4.26 4.60
C ALA A 57 -0.90 -4.06 3.55
N VAL A 58 -2.12 -3.86 4.03
CA VAL A 58 -3.21 -3.28 3.26
C VAL A 58 -3.17 -1.77 3.48
N LEU A 59 -2.97 -1.00 2.41
CA LEU A 59 -2.83 0.44 2.51
C LEU A 59 -4.18 1.17 2.39
N SER A 60 -4.29 2.28 3.10
CA SER A 60 -5.38 3.25 2.89
C SER A 60 -5.22 3.93 1.53
N PRO A 61 -6.31 4.32 0.84
CA PRO A 61 -6.20 5.16 -0.36
C PRO A 61 -5.61 6.55 -0.10
N PHE A 62 -5.50 6.93 1.17
CA PHE A 62 -4.89 8.19 1.63
C PHE A 62 -3.48 8.00 2.19
N ASP A 63 -2.94 6.78 2.13
CA ASP A 63 -1.56 6.50 2.55
C ASP A 63 -0.57 7.33 1.71
N PRO A 64 0.49 7.93 2.33
CA PRO A 64 1.51 8.70 1.62
C PRO A 64 2.14 7.97 0.43
N VAL A 65 2.21 6.65 0.46
CA VAL A 65 2.77 5.84 -0.63
C VAL A 65 1.92 5.92 -1.91
N VAL A 66 0.60 6.00 -1.78
CA VAL A 66 -0.33 5.84 -2.93
C VAL A 66 -1.24 7.03 -3.21
N TRP A 67 -1.41 7.98 -2.28
CA TRP A 67 -2.37 9.08 -2.48
C TRP A 67 -2.00 10.03 -3.61
N ASP A 68 -0.71 10.25 -3.84
CA ASP A 68 -0.19 10.93 -5.03
C ASP A 68 -0.02 9.90 -6.14
N ARG A 69 -0.99 9.86 -7.02
CA ARG A 69 -1.08 8.84 -8.08
C ARG A 69 0.07 8.89 -9.05
N LYS A 70 0.51 10.11 -9.43
CA LYS A 70 1.63 10.30 -10.36
C LYS A 70 2.92 9.76 -9.75
N ARG A 71 3.16 10.07 -8.48
CA ARG A 71 4.32 9.56 -7.76
C ARG A 71 4.26 8.04 -7.57
N ALA A 72 3.09 7.48 -7.23
CA ALA A 72 2.92 6.05 -7.09
C ALA A 72 3.19 5.31 -8.42
N GLU A 73 2.76 5.87 -9.54
CA GLU A 73 3.04 5.34 -10.87
C GLU A 73 4.53 5.43 -11.22
N GLN A 74 5.18 6.57 -10.95
CA GLN A 74 6.59 6.78 -11.23
C GLN A 74 7.53 5.91 -10.39
N LEU A 75 7.27 5.81 -9.06
CA LEU A 75 8.15 5.07 -8.14
C LEU A 75 7.89 3.57 -8.10
N PHE A 76 6.64 3.16 -8.29
CA PHE A 76 6.22 1.76 -8.07
C PHE A 76 5.60 1.11 -9.30
N ASN A 77 5.51 1.82 -10.44
CA ASN A 77 4.76 1.36 -11.62
C ASN A 77 3.33 0.91 -11.26
N PHE A 78 2.70 1.62 -10.32
CA PHE A 78 1.40 1.26 -9.77
C PHE A 78 0.34 2.31 -10.08
N SER A 79 -0.48 2.04 -11.08
CA SER A 79 -1.61 2.89 -11.43
C SER A 79 -2.79 2.59 -10.49
N TYR A 80 -3.14 3.56 -9.65
CA TYR A 80 -4.16 3.39 -8.63
C TYR A 80 -5.24 4.46 -8.66
N ARG A 81 -6.49 4.00 -8.61
CA ARG A 81 -7.67 4.86 -8.43
C ARG A 81 -8.70 4.17 -7.54
N LEU A 82 -9.18 4.89 -6.54
CA LEU A 82 -10.32 4.43 -5.76
C LEU A 82 -11.61 4.55 -6.61
N GLU A 83 -12.31 3.45 -6.82
CA GLU A 83 -13.46 3.38 -7.75
C GLU A 83 -14.82 3.56 -7.08
N CYS A 84 -14.88 3.88 -5.78
CA CYS A 84 -16.14 4.08 -5.07
C CYS A 84 -17.00 5.23 -5.65
N TYR A 85 -16.38 6.18 -6.35
CA TYR A 85 -17.07 7.26 -7.06
C TYR A 85 -17.33 6.95 -8.55
N THR A 86 -16.92 5.76 -9.01
CA THR A 86 -17.12 5.33 -10.39
C THR A 86 -18.42 4.54 -10.49
N PRO A 87 -19.29 4.79 -11.51
CA PRO A 87 -20.48 3.97 -11.74
C PRO A 87 -20.15 2.48 -11.83
N ALA A 88 -20.98 1.61 -11.25
CA ALA A 88 -20.70 0.18 -11.11
C ALA A 88 -20.27 -0.50 -12.44
N ALA A 89 -20.95 -0.20 -13.54
CA ALA A 89 -20.65 -0.76 -14.87
C ALA A 89 -19.27 -0.31 -15.45
N LYS A 90 -18.62 0.69 -14.85
CA LYS A 90 -17.31 1.21 -15.30
C LYS A 90 -16.17 0.89 -14.32
N ARG A 91 -16.46 0.16 -13.24
CA ARG A 91 -15.45 -0.28 -12.26
C ARG A 91 -14.65 -1.42 -12.85
N GLN A 92 -13.34 -1.35 -12.70
CA GLN A 92 -12.42 -2.37 -13.16
C GLN A 92 -12.13 -3.41 -12.07
N PHE A 93 -11.95 -2.95 -10.83
CA PHE A 93 -11.51 -3.79 -9.72
C PHE A 93 -12.53 -3.94 -8.60
N GLY A 94 -13.50 -3.04 -8.46
CA GLY A 94 -14.53 -3.13 -7.43
C GLY A 94 -14.91 -1.79 -6.81
N TYR A 95 -15.58 -1.84 -5.65
CA TYR A 95 -16.11 -0.63 -5.03
C TYR A 95 -15.08 0.07 -4.12
N PHE A 96 -14.53 -0.65 -3.16
CA PHE A 96 -13.59 -0.10 -2.17
C PHE A 96 -12.27 -0.85 -2.20
N VAL A 97 -11.57 -0.66 -3.31
CA VAL A 97 -10.34 -1.37 -3.63
C VAL A 97 -9.16 -0.73 -2.92
N LEU A 98 -8.43 -1.51 -2.15
CA LEU A 98 -7.27 -1.05 -1.38
C LEU A 98 -5.98 -1.70 -1.87
N PRO A 99 -4.86 -0.92 -1.98
CA PRO A 99 -3.57 -1.44 -2.40
C PRO A 99 -2.97 -2.43 -1.41
N LEU A 100 -2.17 -3.34 -1.93
CA LEU A 100 -1.41 -4.34 -1.19
C LEU A 100 0.07 -4.06 -1.31
N LEU A 101 0.71 -3.77 -0.18
CA LEU A 101 2.16 -3.64 -0.05
C LEU A 101 2.77 -4.98 0.37
N HIS A 102 3.86 -5.38 -0.27
CA HIS A 102 4.67 -6.51 0.16
C HIS A 102 6.15 -6.23 -0.10
N ARG A 103 6.95 -6.21 0.97
CA ARG A 103 8.41 -6.05 0.91
C ARG A 103 8.86 -4.89 0.01
N GLY A 104 8.28 -3.71 0.24
CA GLY A 104 8.63 -2.48 -0.48
C GLY A 104 8.03 -2.34 -1.88
N ARG A 105 7.19 -3.28 -2.33
CA ARG A 105 6.50 -3.23 -3.63
C ARG A 105 4.99 -3.15 -3.46
N LEU A 106 4.33 -2.41 -4.33
CA LEU A 106 2.88 -2.46 -4.50
C LEU A 106 2.56 -3.63 -5.43
N VAL A 107 2.10 -4.74 -4.85
CA VAL A 107 2.01 -6.04 -5.54
C VAL A 107 0.62 -6.35 -6.06
N GLY A 108 -0.36 -5.53 -5.73
CA GLY A 108 -1.74 -5.77 -6.13
C GLY A 108 -2.73 -4.92 -5.37
N ARG A 109 -3.97 -5.34 -5.43
CA ARG A 109 -5.11 -4.66 -4.79
C ARG A 109 -6.19 -5.65 -4.40
N ARG A 110 -7.00 -5.29 -3.42
CA ARG A 110 -8.15 -6.08 -3.01
C ARG A 110 -9.42 -5.24 -2.91
N ASP A 111 -10.57 -5.77 -3.33
CA ASP A 111 -11.89 -5.28 -2.98
C ASP A 111 -12.42 -6.08 -1.79
N ALA A 112 -12.91 -5.40 -0.75
CA ALA A 112 -13.46 -6.10 0.40
C ALA A 112 -14.56 -5.29 1.08
N LYS A 113 -15.42 -6.02 1.79
CA LYS A 113 -16.56 -5.48 2.53
C LYS A 113 -16.57 -6.02 3.97
N MET A 114 -16.72 -5.13 4.93
CA MET A 114 -16.90 -5.52 6.32
C MET A 114 -18.40 -5.70 6.63
N HIS A 115 -18.79 -6.90 6.96
CA HIS A 115 -20.12 -7.26 7.46
C HIS A 115 -20.10 -7.16 8.99
N ARG A 116 -20.35 -5.96 9.50
CA ARG A 116 -20.12 -5.64 10.93
C ARG A 116 -21.01 -6.44 11.87
N LYS A 117 -22.24 -6.77 11.46
CA LYS A 117 -23.19 -7.56 12.30
C LYS A 117 -22.74 -8.99 12.45
N GLU A 118 -22.14 -9.55 11.41
CA GLU A 118 -21.67 -10.95 11.35
C GLU A 118 -20.22 -11.10 11.82
N GLY A 119 -19.52 -9.98 12.03
CA GLY A 119 -18.08 -10.00 12.37
C GLY A 119 -17.20 -10.56 11.23
N VAL A 120 -17.61 -10.41 9.97
CA VAL A 120 -16.94 -11.02 8.82
C VAL A 120 -16.37 -9.96 7.90
N LEU A 121 -15.08 -10.05 7.59
CA LEU A 121 -14.47 -9.36 6.46
C LEU A 121 -14.57 -10.25 5.22
N GLU A 122 -15.35 -9.85 4.24
CA GLU A 122 -15.40 -10.51 2.95
C GLU A 122 -14.39 -9.85 2.00
N VAL A 123 -13.37 -10.58 1.59
CA VAL A 123 -12.49 -10.22 0.48
C VAL A 123 -13.17 -10.66 -0.80
N ILE A 124 -13.87 -9.74 -1.45
CA ILE A 124 -14.68 -10.01 -2.66
C ILE A 124 -13.77 -10.45 -3.80
N ALA A 125 -12.64 -9.74 -3.98
CA ALA A 125 -11.64 -10.08 -4.98
C ALA A 125 -10.25 -9.59 -4.56
N LEU A 126 -9.22 -10.33 -4.99
CA LEU A 126 -7.82 -9.96 -4.87
C LEU A 126 -7.17 -10.05 -6.26
N TYR A 127 -6.50 -8.98 -6.65
CA TYR A 127 -5.83 -8.87 -7.94
C TYR A 127 -4.34 -8.63 -7.69
N LEU A 128 -3.49 -9.36 -8.40
CA LEU A 128 -2.06 -9.09 -8.46
C LEU A 128 -1.73 -8.22 -9.67
N GLU A 129 -0.67 -7.42 -9.58
CA GLU A 129 -0.12 -6.73 -10.73
C GLU A 129 0.50 -7.74 -11.70
N SER A 130 0.53 -7.42 -12.99
CA SER A 130 0.90 -8.35 -14.07
C SER A 130 2.35 -8.86 -13.99
N ASP A 131 3.23 -8.08 -13.36
CA ASP A 131 4.65 -8.42 -13.15
C ASP A 131 4.90 -9.18 -11.83
N VAL A 132 3.85 -9.42 -11.04
CA VAL A 132 3.94 -10.13 -9.76
C VAL A 132 3.63 -11.61 -9.95
N LYS A 133 4.62 -12.44 -9.67
CA LYS A 133 4.47 -13.91 -9.75
C LYS A 133 3.99 -14.47 -8.40
N PRO A 134 3.04 -15.43 -8.42
CA PRO A 134 2.67 -16.18 -7.24
C PRO A 134 3.89 -16.82 -6.56
N ALA A 135 3.98 -16.68 -5.23
CA ALA A 135 5.04 -17.28 -4.44
C ALA A 135 4.55 -17.48 -2.99
N GLN A 136 5.02 -18.52 -2.33
CA GLN A 136 4.63 -18.84 -0.95
C GLN A 136 4.91 -17.68 0.03
N ALA A 137 6.04 -16.98 -0.13
CA ALA A 137 6.38 -15.84 0.71
C ALA A 137 5.42 -14.67 0.51
N LEU A 138 4.98 -14.42 -0.73
CA LEU A 138 3.96 -13.42 -1.07
C LEU A 138 2.62 -13.79 -0.44
N GLU A 139 2.18 -15.03 -0.62
CA GLU A 139 0.93 -15.54 -0.06
C GLU A 139 0.90 -15.39 1.47
N LYS A 140 1.95 -15.84 2.15
CA LYS A 140 2.09 -15.69 3.60
C LYS A 140 2.05 -14.23 4.05
N GLY A 141 2.77 -13.34 3.33
CA GLY A 141 2.80 -11.91 3.64
C GLY A 141 1.43 -11.25 3.47
N LEU A 142 0.74 -11.54 2.36
CA LEU A 142 -0.60 -10.97 2.10
C LEU A 142 -1.67 -11.55 3.03
N SER A 143 -1.61 -12.84 3.36
CA SER A 143 -2.51 -13.46 4.35
C SER A 143 -2.37 -12.78 5.71
N GLY A 144 -1.14 -12.55 6.18
CA GLY A 144 -0.86 -11.82 7.40
C GLY A 144 -1.42 -10.39 7.36
N ALA A 145 -1.14 -9.65 6.29
CA ALA A 145 -1.62 -8.27 6.12
C ALA A 145 -3.16 -8.18 6.09
N ILE A 146 -3.83 -9.14 5.47
CA ILE A 146 -5.30 -9.22 5.44
C ILE A 146 -5.83 -9.57 6.83
N ALA A 147 -5.19 -10.48 7.56
CA ALA A 147 -5.57 -10.85 8.93
C ALA A 147 -5.43 -9.65 9.88
N ASP A 148 -4.31 -8.90 9.80
CA ASP A 148 -4.08 -7.70 10.61
C ASP A 148 -5.12 -6.61 10.29
N PHE A 149 -5.43 -6.41 9.02
CA PHE A 149 -6.48 -5.49 8.59
C PHE A 149 -7.87 -5.93 9.11
N ALA A 150 -8.18 -7.23 9.04
CA ALA A 150 -9.43 -7.79 9.53
C ALA A 150 -9.57 -7.58 11.05
N ARG A 151 -8.51 -7.85 11.80
CA ARG A 151 -8.43 -7.63 13.26
C ARG A 151 -8.65 -6.15 13.59
N TRP A 152 -7.99 -5.25 12.89
CA TRP A 152 -8.18 -3.80 13.06
C TRP A 152 -9.61 -3.36 12.77
N GLN A 153 -10.32 -4.01 11.80
CA GLN A 153 -11.73 -3.76 11.51
C GLN A 153 -12.70 -4.38 12.53
N GLY A 154 -12.20 -5.19 13.47
CA GLY A 154 -13.03 -5.93 14.43
C GLY A 154 -13.70 -7.18 13.84
N ALA A 155 -13.15 -7.72 12.75
CA ALA A 155 -13.63 -8.97 12.18
C ALA A 155 -13.14 -10.16 13.00
N GLN A 156 -14.01 -11.17 13.13
CA GLN A 156 -13.70 -12.47 13.74
C GLN A 156 -13.30 -13.51 12.69
N ARG A 157 -13.68 -13.28 11.44
CA ARG A 157 -13.41 -14.18 10.31
C ARG A 157 -13.22 -13.41 9.01
N VAL A 158 -12.39 -13.96 8.12
CA VAL A 158 -12.24 -13.49 6.74
C VAL A 158 -12.77 -14.56 5.80
N ASN A 159 -13.66 -14.18 4.89
CA ASN A 159 -14.10 -15.02 3.79
C ASN A 159 -13.46 -14.50 2.50
N PHE A 160 -13.14 -15.43 1.59
CA PHE A 160 -12.49 -15.10 0.31
C PHE A 160 -13.40 -15.48 -0.86
N GLY A 161 -13.60 -14.53 -1.78
CA GLY A 161 -14.25 -14.72 -3.08
C GLY A 161 -13.24 -15.05 -4.18
N HIS A 162 -13.06 -14.11 -5.13
CA HIS A 162 -12.14 -14.29 -6.24
C HIS A 162 -10.68 -14.09 -5.78
N LEU A 163 -9.86 -15.12 -5.97
CA LEU A 163 -8.44 -15.14 -5.65
C LEU A 163 -7.60 -15.49 -6.88
N PRO A 164 -6.36 -14.98 -6.99
CA PRO A 164 -5.44 -15.35 -8.06
C PRO A 164 -5.22 -16.87 -8.13
N ASP A 165 -5.08 -17.38 -9.34
CA ASP A 165 -4.82 -18.80 -9.57
C ASP A 165 -3.50 -19.26 -8.94
N GLY A 166 -3.52 -20.44 -8.35
CA GLY A 166 -2.35 -21.03 -7.71
C GLY A 166 -1.96 -20.42 -6.37
N MET A 167 -2.74 -19.49 -5.82
CA MET A 167 -2.49 -18.85 -4.51
C MET A 167 -3.65 -19.10 -3.53
N PHE A 168 -3.33 -18.98 -2.24
CA PHE A 168 -4.32 -19.00 -1.15
C PHE A 168 -5.13 -20.28 -1.01
N ALA A 169 -4.62 -21.42 -1.52
CA ALA A 169 -5.32 -22.70 -1.45
C ALA A 169 -5.67 -23.10 0.00
N GLN A 170 -4.78 -22.81 0.95
CA GLN A 170 -4.95 -23.16 2.37
C GLN A 170 -5.99 -22.29 3.09
N ILE A 171 -6.22 -21.06 2.65
CA ILE A 171 -7.15 -20.11 3.29
C ILE A 171 -8.40 -19.83 2.47
N ARG A 172 -8.57 -20.51 1.34
CA ARG A 172 -9.74 -20.34 0.45
C ARG A 172 -11.08 -20.57 1.16
N HIS A 173 -11.10 -21.42 2.17
CA HIS A 173 -12.28 -21.73 2.98
C HIS A 173 -12.53 -20.75 4.12
N GLY A 174 -11.74 -19.68 4.21
CA GLY A 174 -11.81 -18.67 5.25
C GLY A 174 -10.62 -18.69 6.18
N LEU A 175 -10.48 -17.61 6.93
CA LEU A 175 -9.43 -17.44 7.94
C LEU A 175 -10.08 -16.96 9.24
N GLU A 176 -9.94 -17.73 10.31
CA GLU A 176 -10.34 -17.32 11.65
C GLU A 176 -9.35 -16.29 12.21
N ILE A 177 -9.87 -15.22 12.79
CA ILE A 177 -9.06 -14.13 13.36
C ILE A 177 -9.05 -14.31 14.88
N ALA A 178 -7.90 -14.68 15.43
CA ALA A 178 -7.75 -14.75 16.87
C ALA A 178 -7.99 -13.36 17.50
N PRO A 179 -8.72 -13.30 18.62
CA PRO A 179 -8.86 -12.07 19.38
C PRO A 179 -7.49 -11.60 19.89
N VAL A 180 -7.34 -10.29 20.04
CA VAL A 180 -6.13 -9.67 20.65
C VAL A 180 -6.17 -9.83 22.14
#